data_df939ae744edd30c268bf8840ec2b175
#
_entry.id   df939ae744edd30c268bf8840ec2b175
#
_cell.length_a   1.000
_cell.length_b   1.000
_cell.length_c   1.000
_cell.angle_alpha   90.00
_cell.angle_beta   90.00
_cell.angle_gamma   90.00
#
_symmetry.space_group_name_H-M   'P 1'
#
loop_
_entity.id
_entity.type
_entity.pdbx_description
1 polymer ?
#
loop_
_entity_poly.entity_id
_entity_poly.type
_entity_poly.pdbx_seq_one_letter_code
_entity_poly.pdbx_strand_id
1 'polypeptide(L)'
;IIFGASSDIAKPIISKLSKDNELICISRSELLHENTKNITLENYNDSLIDLISNMELDNEKVSVINFIGSMILKPLHLLKENEMLEIMDVNFMTNYRILSQILKKNLSDLNYIAFSSVAANYGLANHEAIASAKAANEGLIRSCASSYGHKSYKFNCIAPSLIETKLTSRIVGTEAGRKAVENMNPLKKIGSPEDLSECITWLLSDNSNFVTGQTINIGGGLNNINSRIVQ
;
A
#
# COMPACT_ATOMS: atom_id res chain seq x y z
N ILE A 1 6.64 5.12 10.51
CA ILE A 1 5.95 6.22 9.82
C ILE A 1 4.85 5.62 8.96
N ILE A 2 3.62 6.10 9.07
CA ILE A 2 2.46 5.59 8.34
C ILE A 2 1.86 6.72 7.51
N PHE A 3 1.99 6.64 6.19
CA PHE A 3 1.35 7.54 5.24
C PHE A 3 -0.01 7.02 4.83
N GLY A 4 -1.02 7.91 4.71
CA GLY A 4 -2.41 7.50 4.45
C GLY A 4 -3.06 6.84 5.66
N ALA A 5 -2.69 7.26 6.86
CA ALA A 5 -3.08 6.64 8.13
C ALA A 5 -4.60 6.68 8.40
N SER A 6 -5.38 7.49 7.67
CA SER A 6 -6.86 7.48 7.72
C SER A 6 -7.50 6.37 6.89
N SER A 7 -6.72 5.57 6.17
CA SER A 7 -7.22 4.40 5.43
C SER A 7 -7.82 3.36 6.38
N ASP A 8 -8.91 2.72 5.96
CA ASP A 8 -9.50 1.61 6.74
C ASP A 8 -8.50 0.45 6.93
N ILE A 9 -7.62 0.21 5.96
CA ILE A 9 -6.55 -0.80 6.07
C ILE A 9 -5.52 -0.42 7.14
N ALA A 10 -5.25 0.86 7.35
CA ALA A 10 -4.27 1.31 8.33
C ALA A 10 -4.72 1.10 9.78
N LYS A 11 -6.02 1.15 10.05
CA LYS A 11 -6.59 1.12 11.42
C LYS A 11 -6.13 -0.07 12.27
N PRO A 12 -6.31 -1.35 11.84
CA PRO A 12 -5.87 -2.49 12.63
C PRO A 12 -4.36 -2.53 12.82
N ILE A 13 -3.61 -2.03 11.84
CA ILE A 13 -2.14 -1.99 11.88
C ILE A 13 -1.67 -0.93 12.89
N ILE A 14 -2.24 0.28 12.86
CA ILE A 14 -1.93 1.33 13.84
C ILE A 14 -2.24 0.84 15.26
N SER A 15 -3.44 0.28 15.47
CA SER A 15 -3.83 -0.25 16.79
C SER A 15 -2.90 -1.34 17.31
N LYS A 16 -2.30 -2.13 16.42
CA LYS A 16 -1.36 -3.18 16.78
C LYS A 16 0.05 -2.65 17.05
N LEU A 17 0.54 -1.75 16.20
CA LEU A 17 1.91 -1.23 16.27
C LEU A 17 2.08 -0.17 17.36
N SER A 18 1.04 0.62 17.71
CA SER A 18 1.12 1.69 18.71
C SER A 18 1.39 1.21 20.14
N LYS A 19 1.30 -0.09 20.38
CA LYS A 19 1.56 -0.69 21.70
C LYS A 19 3.04 -0.71 22.05
N ASP A 20 3.90 -0.93 21.04
CA ASP A 20 5.32 -1.21 21.23
C ASP A 20 6.23 -0.29 20.40
N ASN A 21 5.65 0.67 19.68
CA ASN A 21 6.40 1.54 18.77
C ASN A 21 5.94 3.01 18.87
N GLU A 22 6.86 3.93 18.65
CA GLU A 22 6.52 5.32 18.36
C GLU A 22 6.00 5.44 16.94
N LEU A 23 4.76 5.91 16.76
CA LEU A 23 4.13 6.04 15.46
C LEU A 23 3.95 7.50 15.05
N ILE A 24 4.41 7.82 13.84
CA ILE A 24 4.08 9.06 13.13
C ILE A 24 3.06 8.72 12.06
N CYS A 25 1.83 9.18 12.27
CA CYS A 25 0.68 8.94 11.40
C CYS A 25 0.38 10.19 10.56
N ILE A 26 0.45 10.05 9.23
CA ILE A 26 0.30 11.16 8.28
C ILE A 26 -0.94 10.92 7.42
N SER A 27 -1.87 11.87 7.40
CA SER A 27 -3.10 11.80 6.61
C SER A 27 -3.61 13.16 6.17
N ARG A 28 -4.64 13.19 5.30
CA ARG A 28 -5.34 14.43 4.89
C ARG A 28 -6.51 14.79 5.81
N SER A 29 -6.90 13.89 6.68
CA SER A 29 -7.95 14.11 7.67
C SER A 29 -7.38 13.98 9.07
N GLU A 30 -7.96 14.70 10.00
CA GLU A 30 -7.59 14.58 11.41
C GLU A 30 -7.78 13.13 11.88
N LEU A 31 -6.81 12.65 12.65
CA LEU A 31 -6.81 11.32 13.24
C LEU A 31 -6.81 11.46 14.76
N LEU A 32 -7.62 10.64 15.40
CA LEU A 32 -7.67 10.52 16.86
C LEU A 32 -7.18 9.12 17.26
N HIS A 33 -5.92 8.82 16.98
CA HIS A 33 -5.28 7.61 17.52
C HIS A 33 -4.47 7.99 18.75
N GLU A 34 -4.79 7.35 19.88
CA GLU A 34 -4.01 7.48 21.11
C GLU A 34 -2.59 6.93 20.90
N ASN A 35 -1.63 7.52 21.64
CA ASN A 35 -0.21 7.12 21.58
C ASN A 35 0.44 7.22 20.19
N THR A 36 -0.02 8.14 19.35
CA THR A 36 0.59 8.40 18.02
C THR A 36 0.80 9.90 17.80
N LYS A 37 1.88 10.24 17.09
CA LYS A 37 2.08 11.61 16.60
C LYS A 37 1.30 11.75 15.28
N ASN A 38 0.21 12.52 15.31
CA ASN A 38 -0.64 12.71 14.12
C ASN A 38 -0.25 14.01 13.39
N ILE A 39 -0.06 13.92 12.08
CA ILE A 39 0.26 15.04 11.20
C ILE A 39 -0.76 15.08 10.08
N THR A 40 -1.44 16.22 9.94
CA THR A 40 -2.41 16.45 8.86
C THR A 40 -1.77 17.26 7.75
N LEU A 41 -1.89 16.78 6.51
CA LEU A 41 -1.43 17.47 5.30
C LEU A 41 -2.63 17.84 4.43
N GLU A 42 -2.61 19.01 3.81
CA GLU A 42 -3.64 19.38 2.83
C GLU A 42 -3.60 18.50 1.58
N ASN A 43 -2.39 18.16 1.13
CA ASN A 43 -2.14 17.31 -0.04
C ASN A 43 -0.87 16.47 0.14
N TYR A 44 -0.61 15.57 -0.81
CA TYR A 44 0.56 14.68 -0.82
C TYR A 44 1.61 15.06 -1.90
N ASN A 45 1.68 16.32 -2.30
CA ASN A 45 2.66 16.83 -3.27
C ASN A 45 3.89 17.41 -2.55
N ASP A 46 4.15 18.70 -2.71
CA ASP A 46 5.32 19.36 -2.14
C ASP A 46 5.36 19.33 -0.61
N SER A 47 4.17 19.45 0.03
CA SER A 47 4.04 19.34 1.49
C SER A 47 4.58 18.03 2.07
N LEU A 48 4.48 16.92 1.29
CA LEU A 48 5.02 15.62 1.68
C LEU A 48 6.56 15.61 1.64
N ILE A 49 7.14 16.23 0.62
CA ILE A 49 8.58 16.36 0.46
C ILE A 49 9.17 17.20 1.62
N ASP A 50 8.57 18.38 1.86
CA ASP A 50 9.00 19.29 2.92
C ASP A 50 8.88 18.64 4.31
N LEU A 51 7.77 17.96 4.56
CA LEU A 51 7.58 17.25 5.82
C LEU A 51 8.71 16.23 6.07
N ILE A 52 8.98 15.35 5.12
CA ILE A 52 9.98 14.29 5.30
C ILE A 52 11.39 14.88 5.37
N SER A 53 11.67 15.92 4.58
CA SER A 53 12.98 16.59 4.61
C SER A 53 13.31 17.16 5.99
N ASN A 54 12.31 17.66 6.70
CA ASN A 54 12.45 18.24 8.03
C ASN A 54 12.34 17.23 9.19
N MET A 55 12.10 15.94 8.92
CA MET A 55 12.12 14.91 9.97
C MET A 55 13.55 14.62 10.42
N GLU A 56 13.78 14.58 11.71
CA GLU A 56 15.03 14.12 12.32
C GLU A 56 14.98 12.62 12.47
N LEU A 57 15.61 11.90 11.52
CA LEU A 57 15.58 10.44 11.44
C LEU A 57 16.98 9.82 11.36
N ASP A 58 18.04 10.62 11.43
CA ASP A 58 19.41 10.12 11.28
C ASP A 58 19.77 9.16 12.43
N ASN A 59 20.41 8.06 12.06
CA ASN A 59 20.77 6.93 12.93
C ASN A 59 19.58 6.15 13.53
N GLU A 60 18.33 6.46 13.12
CA GLU A 60 17.15 5.73 13.57
C GLU A 60 16.92 4.46 12.76
N LYS A 61 16.28 3.46 13.39
CA LYS A 61 15.66 2.32 12.72
C LYS A 61 14.24 2.72 12.31
N VAL A 62 13.99 2.84 11.02
CA VAL A 62 12.73 3.39 10.51
C VAL A 62 11.95 2.34 9.73
N SER A 63 10.68 2.19 10.10
CA SER A 63 9.71 1.46 9.29
C SER A 63 8.73 2.43 8.63
N VAL A 64 8.49 2.26 7.34
CA VAL A 64 7.59 3.11 6.55
C VAL A 64 6.52 2.25 5.87
N ILE A 65 5.25 2.63 6.05
CA ILE A 65 4.13 2.01 5.33
C ILE A 65 3.39 3.10 4.57
N ASN A 66 3.17 2.90 3.27
CA ASN A 66 2.41 3.85 2.46
C ASN A 66 1.07 3.26 2.02
N PHE A 67 -0.02 3.70 2.68
CA PHE A 67 -1.41 3.37 2.34
C PHE A 67 -2.07 4.39 1.40
N ILE A 68 -1.36 5.42 0.96
CA ILE A 68 -1.93 6.42 0.05
C ILE A 68 -2.30 5.75 -1.25
N GLY A 69 -3.55 5.96 -1.68
CA GLY A 69 -4.05 5.42 -2.93
C GLY A 69 -5.44 5.95 -3.27
N SER A 70 -5.75 5.89 -4.55
CA SER A 70 -7.05 6.20 -5.11
C SER A 70 -7.37 5.21 -6.24
N MET A 71 -8.62 5.17 -6.67
CA MET A 71 -9.06 4.22 -7.69
C MET A 71 -10.08 4.88 -8.62
N ILE A 72 -9.82 4.77 -9.92
CA ILE A 72 -10.78 5.09 -10.99
C ILE A 72 -10.89 3.81 -11.85
N LEU A 73 -12.09 3.30 -11.98
CA LEU A 73 -12.40 2.13 -12.81
C LEU A 73 -13.21 2.57 -14.02
N LYS A 74 -12.57 2.61 -15.18
CA LYS A 74 -13.19 3.02 -16.46
C LYS A 74 -12.54 2.25 -17.62
N PRO A 75 -13.30 1.94 -18.68
CA PRO A 75 -12.71 1.50 -19.94
C PRO A 75 -11.70 2.55 -20.46
N LEU A 76 -10.58 2.08 -21.01
CA LEU A 76 -9.47 2.96 -21.44
C LEU A 76 -9.91 4.11 -22.36
N HIS A 77 -10.82 3.83 -23.30
CA HIS A 77 -11.31 4.83 -24.26
C HIS A 77 -12.21 5.92 -23.64
N LEU A 78 -12.66 5.72 -22.39
CA LEU A 78 -13.43 6.70 -21.60
C LEU A 78 -12.58 7.37 -20.50
N LEU A 79 -11.38 6.90 -20.28
CA LEU A 79 -10.46 7.45 -19.30
C LEU A 79 -9.82 8.71 -19.87
N LYS A 80 -9.96 9.83 -19.18
CA LYS A 80 -9.34 11.10 -19.58
C LYS A 80 -7.87 11.11 -19.15
N GLU A 81 -7.02 11.83 -19.91
CA GLU A 81 -5.60 11.95 -19.60
C GLU A 81 -5.34 12.49 -18.19
N ASN A 82 -6.10 13.51 -17.77
CA ASN A 82 -5.95 14.05 -16.42
C ASN A 82 -6.33 13.07 -15.32
N GLU A 83 -7.29 12.17 -15.55
CA GLU A 83 -7.64 11.10 -14.61
C GLU A 83 -6.52 10.04 -14.54
N MET A 84 -5.90 9.72 -15.67
CA MET A 84 -4.72 8.82 -15.69
C MET A 84 -3.54 9.43 -14.92
N LEU A 85 -3.25 10.72 -15.17
CA LEU A 85 -2.19 11.45 -14.48
C LEU A 85 -2.46 11.53 -12.96
N GLU A 86 -3.69 11.77 -12.54
CA GLU A 86 -4.08 11.78 -11.13
C GLU A 86 -3.85 10.41 -10.46
N ILE A 87 -4.25 9.32 -11.12
CA ILE A 87 -4.02 7.95 -10.61
C ILE A 87 -2.53 7.66 -10.49
N MET A 88 -1.72 8.04 -11.47
CA MET A 88 -0.27 7.90 -11.42
C MET A 88 0.34 8.74 -10.30
N ASP A 89 -0.10 9.98 -10.15
CA ASP A 89 0.42 10.88 -9.12
C ASP A 89 0.13 10.33 -7.71
N VAL A 90 -1.12 10.01 -7.42
CA VAL A 90 -1.53 9.54 -6.10
C VAL A 90 -0.96 8.16 -5.77
N ASN A 91 -0.97 7.21 -6.71
CA ASN A 91 -0.61 5.83 -6.41
C ASN A 91 0.88 5.49 -6.61
N PHE A 92 1.59 6.18 -7.51
CA PHE A 92 2.99 5.93 -7.81
C PHE A 92 3.90 7.06 -7.33
N MET A 93 3.62 8.33 -7.73
CA MET A 93 4.51 9.43 -7.42
C MET A 93 4.61 9.71 -5.91
N THR A 94 3.59 9.37 -5.11
CA THR A 94 3.71 9.45 -3.64
C THR A 94 4.79 8.52 -3.11
N ASN A 95 4.89 7.27 -3.61
CA ASN A 95 5.97 6.36 -3.21
C ASN A 95 7.34 6.89 -3.64
N TYR A 96 7.46 7.44 -4.85
CA TYR A 96 8.67 8.09 -5.33
C TYR A 96 9.07 9.26 -4.42
N ARG A 97 8.13 10.18 -4.10
CA ARG A 97 8.40 11.34 -3.23
C ARG A 97 8.86 10.90 -1.84
N ILE A 98 8.17 9.95 -1.22
CA ILE A 98 8.54 9.41 0.10
C ILE A 98 9.94 8.80 0.04
N LEU A 99 10.19 7.87 -0.87
CA LEU A 99 11.46 7.17 -0.98
C LEU A 99 12.61 8.11 -1.30
N SER A 100 12.41 9.07 -2.21
CA SER A 100 13.43 10.03 -2.60
C SER A 100 13.91 10.91 -1.44
N GLN A 101 13.09 11.16 -0.42
CA GLN A 101 13.47 11.92 0.75
C GLN A 101 13.97 11.02 1.90
N ILE A 102 13.32 9.90 2.16
CA ILE A 102 13.75 8.94 3.20
C ILE A 102 15.17 8.43 2.90
N LEU A 103 15.47 8.12 1.65
CA LEU A 103 16.78 7.61 1.24
C LEU A 103 17.93 8.65 1.28
N LYS A 104 17.62 9.93 1.47
CA LYS A 104 18.62 10.99 1.78
C LYS A 104 19.04 11.00 3.24
N LYS A 105 18.26 10.39 4.13
CA LYS A 105 18.57 10.29 5.56
C LYS A 105 19.62 9.20 5.80
N ASN A 106 20.44 9.40 6.82
CA ASN A 106 21.41 8.41 7.25
C ASN A 106 20.79 7.49 8.30
N LEU A 107 19.93 6.55 7.84
CA LEU A 107 19.23 5.63 8.73
C LEU A 107 20.12 4.46 9.16
N SER A 108 19.93 3.95 10.36
CA SER A 108 20.58 2.72 10.82
C SER A 108 19.95 1.46 10.19
N ASP A 109 18.63 1.49 9.93
CA ASP A 109 17.86 0.44 9.24
C ASP A 109 16.62 1.06 8.58
N LEU A 110 16.15 0.46 7.49
CA LEU A 110 14.92 0.85 6.80
C LEU A 110 14.11 -0.37 6.38
N ASN A 111 12.83 -0.38 6.77
CA ASN A 111 11.87 -1.34 6.27
C ASN A 111 10.70 -0.60 5.60
N TYR A 112 10.62 -0.63 4.28
CA TYR A 112 9.62 0.08 3.49
C TYR A 112 8.58 -0.88 2.92
N ILE A 113 7.30 -0.60 3.16
CA ILE A 113 6.17 -1.36 2.59
C ILE A 113 5.31 -0.44 1.73
N ALA A 114 5.28 -0.74 0.43
CA ALA A 114 4.36 -0.12 -0.52
C ALA A 114 3.13 -1.00 -0.76
N PHE A 115 2.04 -0.39 -1.21
CA PHE A 115 0.85 -1.11 -1.64
C PHE A 115 0.76 -1.17 -3.17
N SER A 116 0.79 -2.40 -3.68
CA SER A 116 0.41 -2.77 -5.04
C SER A 116 -1.06 -3.20 -5.09
N SER A 117 -1.41 -4.03 -6.00
CA SER A 117 -2.71 -4.68 -6.19
C SER A 117 -2.54 -5.94 -7.02
N VAL A 118 -3.37 -6.94 -6.84
CA VAL A 118 -3.44 -8.08 -7.78
C VAL A 118 -3.67 -7.63 -9.22
N ALA A 119 -4.33 -6.50 -9.43
CA ALA A 119 -4.53 -5.91 -10.75
C ALA A 119 -3.23 -5.54 -11.47
N ALA A 120 -2.11 -5.38 -10.77
CA ALA A 120 -0.81 -5.09 -11.37
C ALA A 120 -0.27 -6.24 -12.23
N ASN A 121 -0.63 -7.47 -11.88
CA ASN A 121 -0.13 -8.70 -12.52
C ASN A 121 -1.25 -9.60 -13.07
N TYR A 122 -2.51 -9.27 -12.81
CA TYR A 122 -3.68 -9.99 -13.27
C TYR A 122 -4.62 -9.04 -14.03
N GLY A 123 -4.92 -9.37 -15.29
CA GLY A 123 -5.77 -8.53 -16.15
C GLY A 123 -7.21 -8.45 -15.65
N LEU A 124 -7.57 -7.30 -15.09
CA LEU A 124 -8.92 -6.98 -14.69
C LEU A 124 -9.49 -5.89 -15.60
N ALA A 125 -10.70 -6.08 -16.12
CA ALA A 125 -11.35 -5.10 -16.97
C ALA A 125 -11.54 -3.76 -16.25
N ASN A 126 -11.35 -2.65 -16.97
CA ASN A 126 -11.50 -1.28 -16.47
C ASN A 126 -10.49 -0.87 -15.37
N HIS A 127 -9.42 -1.64 -15.17
CA HIS A 127 -8.38 -1.36 -14.17
C HIS A 127 -7.10 -0.77 -14.78
N GLU A 128 -7.11 -0.36 -16.04
CA GLU A 128 -5.91 0.01 -16.79
C GLU A 128 -5.07 1.08 -16.08
N ALA A 129 -5.70 2.13 -15.54
CA ALA A 129 -4.98 3.20 -14.83
C ALA A 129 -4.36 2.69 -13.52
N ILE A 130 -5.16 2.06 -12.67
CA ILE A 130 -4.67 1.59 -11.37
C ILE A 130 -3.67 0.45 -11.51
N ALA A 131 -3.87 -0.46 -12.46
CA ALA A 131 -2.94 -1.55 -12.76
C ALA A 131 -1.57 -1.02 -13.16
N SER A 132 -1.53 -0.02 -14.05
CA SER A 132 -0.28 0.63 -14.49
C SER A 132 0.47 1.28 -13.32
N ALA A 133 -0.22 2.06 -12.48
CA ALA A 133 0.40 2.74 -11.34
C ALA A 133 0.92 1.73 -10.29
N LYS A 134 0.19 0.64 -10.06
CA LYS A 134 0.58 -0.39 -9.08
C LYS A 134 1.71 -1.28 -9.61
N ALA A 135 1.75 -1.57 -10.89
CA ALA A 135 2.89 -2.26 -11.53
C ALA A 135 4.17 -1.40 -11.49
N ALA A 136 4.05 -0.08 -11.67
CA ALA A 136 5.16 0.85 -11.52
C ALA A 136 5.75 0.82 -10.08
N ASN A 137 4.91 0.73 -9.05
CA ASN A 137 5.37 0.57 -7.66
C ASN A 137 6.21 -0.71 -7.48
N GLU A 138 5.77 -1.83 -8.03
CA GLU A 138 6.52 -3.09 -7.92
C GLU A 138 7.90 -2.98 -8.57
N GLY A 139 7.97 -2.30 -9.72
CA GLY A 139 9.24 -2.01 -10.39
C GLY A 139 10.18 -1.14 -9.55
N LEU A 140 9.63 -0.05 -8.98
CA LEU A 140 10.38 0.85 -8.10
C LEU A 140 10.92 0.13 -6.87
N ILE A 141 10.08 -0.65 -6.18
CA ILE A 141 10.43 -1.38 -4.96
C ILE A 141 11.51 -2.44 -5.22
N ARG A 142 11.40 -3.22 -6.31
CA ARG A 142 12.45 -4.18 -6.70
C ARG A 142 13.80 -3.49 -6.96
N SER A 143 13.76 -2.35 -7.64
CA SER A 143 15.00 -1.57 -7.93
C SER A 143 15.60 -0.97 -6.66
N CYS A 144 14.77 -0.46 -5.73
CA CYS A 144 15.25 0.02 -4.43
C CYS A 144 15.89 -1.11 -3.61
N ALA A 145 15.26 -2.29 -3.57
CA ALA A 145 15.82 -3.45 -2.88
C ALA A 145 17.21 -3.84 -3.41
N SER A 146 17.39 -3.80 -4.74
CA SER A 146 18.68 -4.06 -5.37
C SER A 146 19.71 -2.98 -5.05
N SER A 147 19.32 -1.70 -5.12
CA SER A 147 20.24 -0.57 -4.97
C SER A 147 20.68 -0.35 -3.51
N TYR A 148 19.81 -0.60 -2.55
CA TYR A 148 20.03 -0.24 -1.15
C TYR A 148 20.08 -1.42 -0.17
N GLY A 149 19.89 -2.66 -0.65
CA GLY A 149 19.94 -3.86 0.19
C GLY A 149 21.29 -4.06 0.90
N HIS A 150 22.39 -3.55 0.32
CA HIS A 150 23.72 -3.57 0.94
C HIS A 150 23.81 -2.76 2.25
N LYS A 151 22.83 -1.86 2.51
CA LYS A 151 22.66 -1.13 3.77
C LYS A 151 21.74 -1.83 4.77
N SER A 152 21.35 -3.08 4.51
CA SER A 152 20.31 -3.82 5.23
C SER A 152 18.89 -3.23 5.10
N TYR A 153 18.67 -2.31 4.14
CA TYR A 153 17.36 -1.74 3.88
C TYR A 153 16.47 -2.73 3.14
N LYS A 154 15.24 -2.90 3.61
CA LYS A 154 14.24 -3.81 3.06
C LYS A 154 13.11 -3.04 2.37
N PHE A 155 12.71 -3.49 1.20
CA PHE A 155 11.65 -2.88 0.39
C PHE A 155 10.74 -3.98 -0.13
N ASN A 156 9.46 -3.95 0.25
CA ASN A 156 8.49 -4.94 -0.20
C ASN A 156 7.16 -4.29 -0.60
N CYS A 157 6.39 -4.99 -1.42
CA CYS A 157 5.01 -4.64 -1.77
C CYS A 157 4.03 -5.63 -1.17
N ILE A 158 2.89 -5.14 -0.71
CA ILE A 158 1.68 -5.93 -0.49
C ILE A 158 0.76 -5.70 -1.67
N ALA A 159 0.28 -6.78 -2.30
CA ALA A 159 -0.65 -6.76 -3.42
C ALA A 159 -1.98 -7.43 -3.00
N PRO A 160 -2.92 -6.68 -2.42
CA PRO A 160 -4.23 -7.21 -2.07
C PRO A 160 -5.11 -7.40 -3.31
N SER A 161 -6.05 -8.33 -3.22
CA SER A 161 -7.26 -8.32 -4.03
C SER A 161 -8.25 -7.31 -3.45
N LEU A 162 -9.55 -7.48 -3.68
CA LEU A 162 -10.53 -6.58 -3.10
C LEU A 162 -10.62 -6.79 -1.58
N ILE A 163 -10.36 -5.72 -0.85
CA ILE A 163 -10.51 -5.60 0.60
C ILE A 163 -11.72 -4.72 0.89
N GLU A 164 -12.57 -5.14 1.82
CA GLU A 164 -13.75 -4.39 2.19
C GLU A 164 -13.38 -3.12 2.97
N THR A 165 -13.54 -1.97 2.31
CA THR A 165 -13.19 -0.65 2.83
C THR A 165 -14.15 0.40 2.27
N LYS A 166 -14.08 1.63 2.76
CA LYS A 166 -14.82 2.76 2.16
C LYS A 166 -14.48 2.95 0.68
N LEU A 167 -13.22 2.72 0.28
CA LEU A 167 -12.79 2.86 -1.11
C LEU A 167 -13.49 1.88 -2.05
N THR A 168 -13.76 0.66 -1.58
CA THR A 168 -14.36 -0.44 -2.36
C THR A 168 -15.87 -0.59 -2.14
N SER A 169 -16.46 0.22 -1.27
CA SER A 169 -17.89 0.13 -0.89
C SER A 169 -18.86 0.16 -2.06
N ARG A 170 -18.55 0.92 -3.13
CA ARG A 170 -19.39 0.97 -4.34
C ARG A 170 -19.40 -0.36 -5.11
N ILE A 171 -18.36 -1.18 -4.98
CA ILE A 171 -18.26 -2.48 -5.66
C ILE A 171 -19.05 -3.54 -4.88
N VAL A 172 -18.90 -3.56 -3.54
CA VAL A 172 -19.47 -4.59 -2.67
C VAL A 172 -20.76 -4.15 -1.96
N GLY A 173 -21.26 -2.96 -2.26
CA GLY A 173 -22.45 -2.38 -1.63
C GLY A 173 -23.79 -3.05 -2.00
N THR A 174 -23.79 -3.92 -3.01
CA THR A 174 -24.94 -4.72 -3.40
C THR A 174 -24.64 -6.21 -3.21
N GLU A 175 -25.67 -7.02 -2.95
CA GLU A 175 -25.53 -8.48 -2.81
C GLU A 175 -24.95 -9.10 -4.09
N ALA A 176 -25.38 -8.67 -5.26
CA ALA A 176 -24.87 -9.14 -6.54
C ALA A 176 -23.39 -8.79 -6.74
N GLY A 177 -22.99 -7.55 -6.41
CA GLY A 177 -21.59 -7.10 -6.47
C GLY A 177 -20.70 -7.89 -5.50
N ARG A 178 -21.14 -8.07 -4.27
CA ARG A 178 -20.46 -8.87 -3.24
C ARG A 178 -20.23 -10.31 -3.73
N LYS A 179 -21.29 -10.98 -4.17
CA LYS A 179 -21.23 -12.36 -4.68
C LYS A 179 -20.34 -12.49 -5.92
N ALA A 180 -20.34 -11.50 -6.80
CA ALA A 180 -19.45 -11.46 -7.95
C ALA A 180 -17.98 -11.45 -7.52
N VAL A 181 -17.61 -10.58 -6.56
CA VAL A 181 -16.26 -10.48 -6.03
C VAL A 181 -15.84 -11.74 -5.27
N GLU A 182 -16.71 -12.31 -4.45
CA GLU A 182 -16.47 -13.57 -3.74
C GLU A 182 -16.18 -14.72 -4.73
N ASN A 183 -16.87 -14.74 -5.86
CA ASN A 183 -16.66 -15.75 -6.89
C ASN A 183 -15.37 -15.59 -7.70
N MET A 184 -14.71 -14.42 -7.64
CA MET A 184 -13.47 -14.19 -8.40
C MET A 184 -12.27 -14.93 -7.81
N ASN A 185 -12.26 -15.26 -6.54
CA ASN A 185 -11.13 -15.92 -5.89
C ASN A 185 -11.49 -17.31 -5.34
N PRO A 186 -10.51 -18.23 -5.29
CA PRO A 186 -10.71 -19.60 -4.82
C PRO A 186 -11.28 -19.72 -3.39
N LEU A 187 -10.94 -18.79 -2.48
CA LEU A 187 -11.42 -18.81 -1.10
C LEU A 187 -12.88 -18.34 -0.96
N LYS A 188 -13.50 -17.83 -2.04
CA LYS A 188 -14.90 -17.37 -2.07
C LYS A 188 -15.24 -16.38 -0.99
N LYS A 189 -14.34 -15.46 -0.66
CA LYS A 189 -14.54 -14.41 0.33
C LYS A 189 -13.96 -13.07 -0.12
N ILE A 190 -14.46 -11.98 0.45
CA ILE A 190 -13.87 -10.65 0.33
C ILE A 190 -12.85 -10.52 1.46
N GLY A 191 -11.68 -9.95 1.17
CA GLY A 191 -10.67 -9.70 2.20
C GLY A 191 -11.07 -8.58 3.15
N SER A 192 -10.57 -8.63 4.38
CA SER A 192 -10.71 -7.58 5.39
C SER A 192 -9.37 -6.86 5.62
N PRO A 193 -9.37 -5.66 6.24
CA PRO A 193 -8.14 -5.01 6.70
C PRO A 193 -7.29 -5.89 7.61
N GLU A 194 -7.90 -6.72 8.44
CA GLU A 194 -7.26 -7.66 9.35
C GLU A 194 -6.48 -8.75 8.61
N ASP A 195 -6.99 -9.22 7.47
CA ASP A 195 -6.30 -10.22 6.63
C ASP A 195 -4.93 -9.72 6.14
N LEU A 196 -4.73 -8.39 6.06
CA LEU A 196 -3.45 -7.78 5.67
C LEU A 196 -2.52 -7.52 6.86
N SER A 197 -3.09 -7.28 8.04
CA SER A 197 -2.34 -6.78 9.20
C SER A 197 -1.27 -7.73 9.69
N GLU A 198 -1.51 -9.05 9.65
CA GLU A 198 -0.55 -10.06 10.10
C GLU A 198 0.68 -10.11 9.18
N CYS A 199 0.46 -10.09 7.87
CA CYS A 199 1.56 -10.09 6.90
C CYS A 199 2.39 -8.81 7.02
N ILE A 200 1.76 -7.66 7.19
CA ILE A 200 2.46 -6.38 7.38
C ILE A 200 3.28 -6.40 8.67
N THR A 201 2.70 -6.85 9.77
CA THR A 201 3.40 -6.95 11.06
C THR A 201 4.59 -7.91 10.96
N TRP A 202 4.42 -9.04 10.28
CA TRP A 202 5.53 -9.97 10.03
C TRP A 202 6.64 -9.33 9.20
N LEU A 203 6.30 -8.62 8.12
CA LEU A 203 7.31 -7.91 7.30
C LEU A 203 8.07 -6.83 8.08
N LEU A 204 7.45 -6.24 9.10
CA LEU A 204 8.09 -5.24 9.97
C LEU A 204 8.94 -5.85 11.08
N SER A 205 8.78 -7.14 11.36
CA SER A 205 9.51 -7.83 12.40
C SER A 205 10.87 -8.37 11.94
N ASP A 206 11.69 -8.79 12.90
CA ASP A 206 12.98 -9.46 12.64
C ASP A 206 12.80 -10.85 12.00
N ASN A 207 11.61 -11.44 12.07
CA ASN A 207 11.31 -12.74 11.45
C ASN A 207 11.27 -12.68 9.91
N SER A 208 11.31 -11.48 9.31
CA SER A 208 11.36 -11.25 7.86
C SER A 208 12.71 -10.70 7.38
N ASN A 209 13.79 -10.83 8.16
CA ASN A 209 15.08 -10.21 7.84
C ASN A 209 15.72 -10.65 6.52
N PHE A 210 15.29 -11.78 5.96
CA PHE A 210 15.75 -12.27 4.66
C PHE A 210 14.73 -12.05 3.53
N VAL A 211 13.80 -11.09 3.70
CA VAL A 211 12.72 -10.80 2.73
C VAL A 211 12.83 -9.36 2.25
N THR A 212 13.24 -9.16 1.00
CA THR A 212 13.27 -7.86 0.32
C THR A 212 13.01 -8.01 -1.17
N GLY A 213 12.53 -6.96 -1.84
CA GLY A 213 12.21 -6.95 -3.28
C GLY A 213 10.97 -7.76 -3.65
N GLN A 214 10.18 -8.22 -2.68
CA GLN A 214 9.04 -9.09 -2.93
C GLN A 214 7.74 -8.32 -3.11
N THR A 215 6.86 -8.86 -3.96
CA THR A 215 5.44 -8.51 -3.99
C THR A 215 4.65 -9.69 -3.43
N ILE A 216 4.05 -9.49 -2.25
CA ILE A 216 3.28 -10.53 -1.56
C ILE A 216 1.81 -10.35 -1.89
N ASN A 217 1.25 -11.33 -2.60
CA ASN A 217 -0.15 -11.33 -2.98
C ASN A 217 -1.02 -11.82 -1.82
N ILE A 218 -1.98 -11.00 -1.39
CA ILE A 218 -2.99 -11.34 -0.37
C ILE A 218 -4.37 -11.18 -1.02
N GLY A 219 -4.77 -12.19 -1.78
CA GLY A 219 -5.93 -12.07 -2.66
C GLY A 219 -6.82 -13.31 -2.73
N GLY A 220 -6.77 -14.19 -1.74
CA GLY A 220 -7.57 -15.42 -1.76
C GLY A 220 -7.27 -16.34 -2.95
N GLY A 221 -6.07 -16.20 -3.56
CA GLY A 221 -5.63 -16.99 -4.70
C GLY A 221 -5.99 -16.40 -6.07
N LEU A 222 -6.61 -15.21 -6.14
CA LEU A 222 -7.15 -14.64 -7.39
C LEU A 222 -6.16 -14.62 -8.57
N ASN A 223 -4.90 -14.27 -8.34
CA ASN A 223 -3.91 -14.08 -9.39
C ASN A 223 -2.90 -15.24 -9.54
N ASN A 224 -2.93 -16.21 -8.64
CA ASN A 224 -1.91 -17.28 -8.58
C ASN A 224 -2.46 -18.67 -8.88
N ILE A 225 -3.77 -18.84 -8.78
CA ILE A 225 -4.42 -20.14 -8.89
C ILE A 225 -5.52 -20.08 -9.94
N ASN A 226 -5.46 -20.96 -10.92
CA ASN A 226 -6.57 -21.22 -11.82
C ASN A 226 -7.49 -22.27 -11.18
N SER A 227 -8.53 -21.80 -10.49
CA SER A 227 -9.53 -22.71 -9.93
C SER A 227 -10.34 -23.33 -11.08
N ARG A 228 -10.15 -24.63 -11.34
CA ARG A 228 -11.06 -25.37 -12.20
C ARG A 228 -12.45 -25.34 -11.58
N ILE A 229 -13.43 -24.91 -12.34
CA ILE A 229 -14.83 -25.14 -11.99
C ILE A 229 -15.01 -26.65 -12.03
N VAL A 230 -15.08 -27.28 -10.87
CA VAL A 230 -15.54 -28.65 -10.75
C VAL A 230 -17.03 -28.58 -10.99
N GLN A 231 -17.47 -29.08 -12.18
CA GLN A 231 -18.87 -29.26 -12.50
C GLN A 231 -19.45 -30.39 -11.66
#